data_29464da100709bc703888404d109dbe9
#
_entry.id   29464da100709bc703888404d109dbe9
#
_cell.length_a   1.000
_cell.length_b   1.000
_cell.length_c   1.000
_cell.angle_alpha   90.00
_cell.angle_beta   90.00
_cell.angle_gamma   90.00
#
_symmetry.space_group_name_H-M   'P 1'
#
loop_
_entity.id
_entity.type
_entity.pdbx_description
1 polymer ?
#
loop_
_entity_poly.entity_id
_entity_poly.type
_entity_poly.pdbx_seq_one_letter_code
_entity_poly.pdbx_strand_id
1 'polypeptide(L)'
;MYEPSRQISSFYIAGFQYWDGALVLSELKVGERLRLVPEFDNPHDSSAMAIYRGKTKMGFVPGSENELLALMFFYGHSDGFELRVLQVSPDKNPWEQVRVGLYVTDAR
;
A
#
# COMPACT_ATOMS: atom_id res chain seq x y z
N MET A 1 9.01 3.05 26.16
CA MET A 1 8.23 4.16 25.57
C MET A 1 7.10 3.58 24.74
N TYR A 2 5.89 4.10 24.90
CA TYR A 2 4.75 3.67 24.09
C TYR A 2 4.83 4.26 22.68
N GLU A 3 4.70 3.40 21.68
CA GLU A 3 4.67 3.82 20.28
C GLU A 3 3.30 3.43 19.68
N PRO A 4 2.50 4.40 19.20
CA PRO A 4 1.17 4.08 18.63
C PRO A 4 1.26 3.38 17.28
N SER A 5 2.42 3.42 16.60
CA SER A 5 2.63 2.74 15.34
C SER A 5 4.11 2.46 15.12
N ARG A 6 4.39 1.44 14.30
CA ARG A 6 5.75 1.10 13.92
C ARG A 6 5.78 0.64 12.45
N GLN A 7 6.74 1.16 11.70
CA GLN A 7 6.97 0.70 10.34
C GLN A 7 7.57 -0.72 10.37
N ILE A 8 6.94 -1.63 9.63
CA ILE A 8 7.39 -3.02 9.55
C ILE A 8 7.95 -3.39 8.18
N SER A 9 7.64 -2.60 7.14
CA SER A 9 8.10 -2.85 5.79
C SER A 9 8.05 -1.57 4.96
N SER A 10 8.79 -1.52 3.87
CA SER A 10 8.67 -0.47 2.88
C SER A 10 8.93 -1.04 1.49
N PHE A 11 8.23 -0.49 0.49
CA PHE A 11 8.34 -0.99 -0.88
C PHE A 11 7.81 0.06 -1.86
N TYR A 12 8.11 -0.12 -3.14
CA TYR A 12 7.47 0.64 -4.20
C TYR A 12 6.13 0.01 -4.54
N ILE A 13 5.17 0.84 -4.94
CA ILE A 13 3.87 0.34 -5.40
C ILE A 13 4.08 -0.47 -6.67
N ALA A 14 3.66 -1.73 -6.64
CA ALA A 14 3.79 -2.65 -7.79
C ALA A 14 2.69 -2.36 -8.81
N GLY A 15 3.05 -2.47 -10.10
CA GLY A 15 2.08 -2.30 -11.19
C GLY A 15 1.55 -0.88 -11.35
N PHE A 16 2.22 0.10 -10.78
CA PHE A 16 1.79 1.51 -10.80
C PHE A 16 1.52 2.00 -12.23
N GLN A 17 2.33 1.56 -13.19
CA GLN A 17 2.21 1.98 -14.59
C GLN A 17 0.95 1.45 -15.30
N TYR A 18 0.28 0.45 -14.73
CA TYR A 18 -0.90 -0.19 -15.33
C TYR A 18 -2.21 0.34 -14.77
N TRP A 19 -2.16 1.23 -13.77
CA TRP A 19 -3.34 1.76 -13.10
C TRP A 19 -3.35 3.28 -13.15
N ASP A 20 -4.19 3.92 -12.36
CA ASP A 20 -4.47 5.35 -12.46
C ASP A 20 -3.65 6.22 -11.51
N GLY A 21 -2.59 5.65 -10.93
CA GLY A 21 -1.73 6.39 -9.98
C GLY A 21 -1.12 7.65 -10.57
N ALA A 22 -0.78 7.62 -11.85
CA ALA A 22 -0.20 8.79 -12.51
C ALA A 22 -1.12 10.01 -12.48
N LEU A 23 -2.44 9.79 -12.45
CA LEU A 23 -3.43 10.87 -12.41
C LEU A 23 -3.40 11.66 -11.09
N VAL A 24 -2.94 11.04 -10.01
CA VAL A 24 -2.91 11.64 -8.68
C VAL A 24 -1.50 11.87 -8.16
N LEU A 25 -0.49 11.57 -8.98
CA LEU A 25 0.91 11.62 -8.54
C LEU A 25 1.30 12.99 -7.99
N SER A 26 0.87 14.07 -8.67
CA SER A 26 1.20 15.43 -8.27
C SER A 26 0.48 15.87 -6.98
N GLU A 27 -0.54 15.14 -6.57
CA GLU A 27 -1.31 15.46 -5.36
C GLU A 27 -0.82 14.68 -4.13
N LEU A 28 0.01 13.65 -4.33
CA LEU A 28 0.51 12.83 -3.24
C LEU A 28 1.47 13.61 -2.35
N LYS A 29 1.34 13.40 -1.04
CA LYS A 29 2.21 14.04 -0.03
C LYS A 29 2.82 12.97 0.86
N VAL A 30 4.08 13.17 1.23
CA VAL A 30 4.75 12.32 2.21
C VAL A 30 3.96 12.32 3.52
N GLY A 31 3.73 11.14 4.07
CA GLY A 31 2.93 10.95 5.27
C GLY A 31 1.45 10.71 5.01
N GLU A 32 0.99 10.89 3.79
CA GLU A 32 -0.40 10.64 3.42
C GLU A 32 -0.72 9.15 3.55
N ARG A 33 -1.91 8.83 4.09
CA ARG A 33 -2.37 7.45 4.20
C ARG A 33 -3.02 7.02 2.89
N LEU A 34 -2.70 5.78 2.48
CA LEU A 34 -3.32 5.14 1.35
C LEU A 34 -4.15 3.95 1.85
N ARG A 35 -5.16 3.58 1.09
CA ARG A 35 -6.10 2.52 1.47
C ARG A 35 -5.66 1.18 0.90
N LEU A 36 -5.66 0.16 1.74
CA LEU A 36 -5.38 -1.22 1.34
C LEU A 36 -6.70 -1.95 1.12
N VAL A 37 -6.85 -2.56 -0.05
CA VAL A 37 -8.07 -3.28 -0.42
C VAL A 37 -7.71 -4.68 -0.90
N PRO A 38 -8.02 -5.73 -0.14
CA PRO A 38 -7.70 -7.09 -0.55
C PRO A 38 -8.54 -7.51 -1.75
N GLU A 39 -7.92 -8.28 -2.65
CA GLU A 39 -8.57 -8.86 -3.82
C GLU A 39 -8.43 -10.38 -3.77
N PHE A 40 -9.16 -11.02 -2.85
CA PHE A 40 -9.06 -12.47 -2.63
C PHE A 40 -9.53 -13.30 -3.84
N ASP A 41 -10.32 -12.70 -4.73
CA ASP A 41 -10.80 -13.30 -5.97
C ASP A 41 -9.91 -12.97 -7.19
N ASN A 42 -8.76 -12.35 -6.96
CA ASN A 42 -7.84 -12.03 -8.06
C ASN A 42 -7.34 -13.32 -8.71
N PRO A 43 -7.53 -13.50 -10.04
CA PRO A 43 -7.18 -14.76 -10.71
C PRO A 43 -5.67 -15.00 -10.81
N HIS A 44 -4.86 -13.97 -10.65
CA HIS A 44 -3.40 -14.08 -10.75
C HIS A 44 -2.72 -14.25 -9.40
N ASP A 45 -3.35 -13.78 -8.33
CA ASP A 45 -2.77 -13.82 -6.98
C ASP A 45 -3.87 -13.69 -5.94
N SER A 46 -4.17 -14.78 -5.24
CA SER A 46 -5.19 -14.79 -4.19
C SER A 46 -4.81 -13.95 -2.96
N SER A 47 -3.54 -13.57 -2.86
CA SER A 47 -3.05 -12.69 -1.79
C SER A 47 -2.91 -11.24 -2.25
N ALA A 48 -3.48 -10.88 -3.41
CA ALA A 48 -3.36 -9.52 -3.95
C ALA A 48 -3.96 -8.49 -3.00
N MET A 49 -3.19 -7.43 -2.74
CA MET A 49 -3.59 -6.31 -1.91
C MET A 49 -3.47 -5.05 -2.76
N ALA A 50 -4.61 -4.50 -3.18
CA ALA A 50 -4.63 -3.28 -3.99
C ALA A 50 -4.42 -2.05 -3.12
N ILE A 51 -3.81 -1.03 -3.70
CA ILE A 51 -3.54 0.24 -3.05
C ILE A 51 -4.36 1.33 -3.73
N TYR A 52 -5.13 2.07 -2.93
CA TYR A 52 -6.00 3.13 -3.42
C TYR A 52 -5.71 4.46 -2.73
N ARG A 53 -5.84 5.55 -3.47
CA ARG A 53 -6.00 6.89 -2.93
C ARG A 53 -7.45 7.30 -3.18
N GLY A 54 -8.27 7.27 -2.13
CA GLY A 54 -9.71 7.46 -2.33
C GLY A 54 -10.29 6.39 -3.25
N LYS A 55 -10.80 6.80 -4.40
CA LYS A 55 -11.36 5.88 -5.40
C LYS A 55 -10.37 5.53 -6.52
N THR A 56 -9.17 6.09 -6.48
CA THR A 56 -8.17 5.91 -7.53
C THR A 56 -7.27 4.73 -7.18
N LYS A 57 -7.34 3.68 -7.99
CA LYS A 57 -6.45 2.52 -7.83
C LYS A 57 -5.07 2.86 -8.35
N MET A 58 -4.06 2.70 -7.50
CA MET A 58 -2.68 3.07 -7.81
C MET A 58 -1.81 1.87 -8.20
N GLY A 59 -2.18 0.69 -7.76
CA GLY A 59 -1.41 -0.52 -7.99
C GLY A 59 -1.60 -1.50 -6.85
N PHE A 60 -0.53 -2.24 -6.53
CA PHE A 60 -0.59 -3.32 -5.54
C PHE A 60 0.61 -3.30 -4.61
N VAL A 61 0.44 -3.93 -3.46
CA VAL A 61 1.56 -4.37 -2.61
C VAL A 61 2.32 -5.43 -3.40
N PRO A 62 3.67 -5.36 -3.48
CA PRO A 62 4.45 -6.38 -4.20
C PRO A 62 4.15 -7.79 -3.68
N GLY A 63 4.16 -8.77 -4.59
CA GLY A 63 3.89 -10.16 -4.24
C GLY A 63 4.84 -10.74 -3.19
N SER A 64 6.06 -10.20 -3.09
CA SER A 64 7.02 -10.60 -2.07
C SER A 64 6.64 -10.11 -0.67
N GLU A 65 5.69 -9.17 -0.54
CA GLU A 65 5.34 -8.51 0.71
C GLU A 65 3.87 -8.71 1.11
N ASN A 66 3.07 -9.39 0.29
CA ASN A 66 1.61 -9.33 0.45
C ASN A 66 0.99 -10.51 1.21
N GLU A 67 1.67 -11.65 1.28
CA GLU A 67 1.03 -12.90 1.76
C GLU A 67 0.55 -12.80 3.20
N LEU A 68 1.42 -12.39 4.12
CA LEU A 68 1.05 -12.26 5.52
C LEU A 68 0.00 -11.16 5.71
N LEU A 69 0.14 -10.05 5.01
CA LEU A 69 -0.81 -8.94 5.08
C LEU A 69 -2.20 -9.37 4.63
N ALA A 70 -2.30 -10.09 3.51
CA ALA A 70 -3.56 -10.61 3.01
C ALA A 70 -4.20 -11.58 4.01
N LEU A 71 -3.39 -12.44 4.63
CA LEU A 71 -3.86 -13.39 5.64
C LEU A 71 -4.46 -12.64 6.83
N MET A 72 -3.78 -11.60 7.31
CA MET A 72 -4.26 -10.80 8.43
C MET A 72 -5.58 -10.10 8.09
N PHE A 73 -5.69 -9.56 6.89
CA PHE A 73 -6.94 -8.90 6.44
C PHE A 73 -8.09 -9.90 6.33
N PHE A 74 -7.79 -11.12 5.84
CA PHE A 74 -8.80 -12.16 5.71
C PHE A 74 -9.43 -12.51 7.07
N TYR A 75 -8.64 -12.50 8.13
CA TYR A 75 -9.10 -12.82 9.48
C TYR A 75 -9.53 -11.60 10.29
N GLY A 76 -9.72 -10.44 9.64
CA GLY A 76 -10.36 -9.28 10.27
C GLY A 76 -9.43 -8.36 11.02
N HIS A 77 -8.12 -8.42 10.77
CA HIS A 77 -7.13 -7.59 11.48
C HIS A 77 -6.70 -6.34 10.72
N SER A 78 -7.54 -5.87 9.78
CA SER A 78 -7.21 -4.71 8.95
C SER A 78 -6.95 -3.43 9.75
N ASP A 79 -7.61 -3.26 10.89
CA ASP A 79 -7.46 -2.07 11.73
C ASP A 79 -6.05 -1.94 12.34
N GLY A 80 -5.28 -3.01 12.34
CA GLY A 80 -3.92 -3.01 12.86
C GLY A 80 -2.86 -2.52 11.88
N PHE A 81 -3.25 -2.10 10.67
CA PHE A 81 -2.29 -1.74 9.64
C PHE A 81 -2.63 -0.42 8.98
N GLU A 82 -1.57 0.31 8.60
CA GLU A 82 -1.66 1.52 7.79
C GLU A 82 -0.60 1.51 6.71
N LEU A 83 -0.95 2.06 5.55
CA LEU A 83 0.01 2.32 4.49
C LEU A 83 0.18 3.84 4.36
N ARG A 84 1.44 4.31 4.36
CA ARG A 84 1.76 5.74 4.26
C ARG A 84 2.76 5.99 3.15
N VAL A 85 2.60 7.12 2.48
CA VAL A 85 3.55 7.57 1.45
C VAL A 85 4.85 7.99 2.13
N LEU A 86 5.98 7.41 1.70
CA LEU A 86 7.30 7.75 2.20
C LEU A 86 8.05 8.68 1.25
N GLN A 87 7.88 8.49 -0.07
CA GLN A 87 8.61 9.24 -1.08
C GLN A 87 7.82 9.28 -2.38
N VAL A 88 7.84 10.43 -3.04
CA VAL A 88 7.24 10.62 -4.37
C VAL A 88 8.34 11.15 -5.29
N SER A 89 8.61 10.44 -6.38
CA SER A 89 9.70 10.77 -7.31
C SER A 89 9.15 10.81 -8.75
N PRO A 90 8.55 11.94 -9.17
CA PRO A 90 7.89 12.02 -10.48
C PRO A 90 8.84 11.86 -11.68
N ASP A 91 10.13 12.11 -11.47
CA ASP A 91 11.17 12.03 -12.49
C ASP A 91 11.72 10.62 -12.70
N LYS A 92 11.29 9.65 -11.89
CA LYS A 92 11.74 8.26 -12.00
C LYS A 92 10.78 7.42 -12.84
N ASN A 93 11.20 6.18 -13.14
CA ASN A 93 10.33 5.22 -13.81
C ASN A 93 9.07 4.95 -12.98
N PRO A 94 7.92 4.64 -13.61
CA PRO A 94 6.67 4.43 -12.88
C PRO A 94 6.76 3.47 -11.71
N TRP A 95 7.52 2.39 -11.84
CA TRP A 95 7.67 1.39 -10.78
C TRP A 95 8.58 1.83 -9.63
N GLU A 96 9.12 3.04 -9.69
CA GLU A 96 9.95 3.65 -8.65
C GLU A 96 9.43 5.02 -8.22
N GLN A 97 8.25 5.42 -8.67
CA GLN A 97 7.75 6.76 -8.42
C GLN A 97 7.17 6.94 -7.02
N VAL A 98 6.53 5.92 -6.47
CA VAL A 98 5.90 6.02 -5.15
C VAL A 98 6.41 4.92 -4.24
N ARG A 99 7.13 5.33 -3.19
CA ARG A 99 7.56 4.43 -2.13
C ARG A 99 6.65 4.60 -0.92
N VAL A 100 6.21 3.49 -0.37
CA VAL A 100 5.28 3.47 0.76
C VAL A 100 5.85 2.66 1.91
N GLY A 101 5.41 2.98 3.11
CA GLY A 101 5.72 2.23 4.32
C GLY A 101 4.46 1.54 4.85
N LEU A 102 4.60 0.29 5.22
CA LEU A 102 3.56 -0.46 5.90
C LEU A 102 3.82 -0.38 7.41
N TYR A 103 2.81 0.04 8.15
CA TYR A 103 2.90 0.26 9.59
C TYR A 103 1.93 -0.67 10.30
N VAL A 104 2.38 -1.24 11.42
CA VAL A 104 1.46 -1.82 12.39
C VAL A 104 1.07 -0.71 13.37
N THR A 105 -0.21 -0.65 13.68
CA THR A 105 -0.76 0.41 14.53
C THR A 105 -1.44 -0.17 15.74
N ASP A 106 -1.67 0.69 16.74
CA ASP A 106 -2.39 0.28 17.94
C ASP A 106 -3.89 0.20 17.63
N ALA A 107 -4.45 -0.99 17.68
CA ALA A 107 -5.87 -1.25 17.40
C ALA A 107 -6.66 -1.54 18.68
N ARG A 108 -6.06 -1.30 19.83
CA ARG A 108 -6.69 -1.54 21.14
C ARG A 108 -7.72 -0.47 21.51
#